data_0749f80e9b645c41d3893f301cf94b2d
#
_entry.id   0749f80e9b645c41d3893f301cf94b2d
#
_cell.length_a   1.000
_cell.length_b   1.000
_cell.length_c   1.000
_cell.angle_alpha   90.00
_cell.angle_beta   90.00
_cell.angle_gamma   90.00
#
_symmetry.space_group_name_H-M   'P 1'
#
loop_
_entity.id
_entity.type
_entity.pdbx_description
1 polymer ?
#
loop_
_entity_poly.entity_id
_entity_poly.type
_entity_poly.pdbx_seq_one_letter_code
_entity_poly.pdbx_strand_id
1 'polypeptide(L)'
;SGTISGGATDVGTGYVVTGMSLADGFGAASNYSINGNVEADITQKVVNLSGQRASDGTTSVAGSILTVETGTSETLTASGSGTASQSTPGVGISVNTTSPGINLVNGTGTASNYTLTGGTHTVDITATSAYITGTKTYDASTAISAAILTLIDPSNPSASVTISGSGTASSADVGNSVAITNANIGSLALAGADAGSYDINTIAINGLLNVSITPKTVNLSGTRLYDGTVNAANTDLSVSSGTIGSETLTISGTGTLNSGGVGTRTISDTSGLSLGNGSNGGVGANYKLEGGAHS
;
A
#
# COMPACT_ATOMS: atom_id res chain seq x y z
N SER A 1 -18.32 56.03 3.22
CA SER A 1 -17.71 55.12 2.23
C SER A 1 -17.07 55.93 1.12
N GLY A 2 -15.98 55.39 0.56
CA GLY A 2 -15.31 55.93 -0.60
C GLY A 2 -15.03 54.81 -1.60
N THR A 3 -14.68 55.17 -2.84
CA THR A 3 -14.34 54.23 -3.92
C THR A 3 -12.92 54.53 -4.39
N ILE A 4 -12.14 53.49 -4.62
CA ILE A 4 -10.81 53.61 -5.22
C ILE A 4 -10.97 54.12 -6.64
N SER A 5 -10.23 55.20 -7.01
CA SER A 5 -10.29 55.82 -8.32
C SER A 5 -9.86 54.80 -9.40
N GLY A 6 -10.62 54.76 -10.50
CA GLY A 6 -10.37 53.81 -11.58
C GLY A 6 -10.82 52.37 -11.32
N GLY A 7 -11.46 52.09 -10.18
CA GLY A 7 -11.96 50.76 -9.85
C GLY A 7 -10.86 49.71 -9.68
N ALA A 8 -9.66 50.10 -9.20
CA ALA A 8 -8.54 49.19 -8.99
C ALA A 8 -8.92 48.07 -8.00
N THR A 9 -8.64 46.84 -8.39
CA THR A 9 -8.88 45.64 -7.59
C THR A 9 -7.59 44.87 -7.30
N ASP A 10 -6.51 45.24 -7.96
CA ASP A 10 -5.20 44.63 -7.84
C ASP A 10 -4.38 45.21 -6.68
N VAL A 11 -3.44 44.40 -6.20
CA VAL A 11 -2.46 44.83 -5.18
C VAL A 11 -1.66 46.04 -5.67
N GLY A 12 -1.52 47.03 -4.82
CA GLY A 12 -0.77 48.26 -5.09
C GLY A 12 -0.90 49.24 -3.96
N THR A 13 -0.12 50.31 -4.05
CA THR A 13 -0.05 51.37 -3.03
C THR A 13 -0.45 52.70 -3.57
N GLY A 14 -0.92 53.60 -2.70
CA GLY A 14 -1.23 54.97 -3.04
C GLY A 14 -2.45 55.17 -3.97
N TYR A 15 -3.40 54.23 -3.95
CA TYR A 15 -4.64 54.38 -4.70
C TYR A 15 -5.48 55.54 -4.14
N VAL A 16 -5.81 56.53 -5.00
CA VAL A 16 -6.63 57.64 -4.60
C VAL A 16 -8.07 57.19 -4.32
N VAL A 17 -8.57 57.51 -3.15
CA VAL A 17 -9.95 57.20 -2.74
C VAL A 17 -10.82 58.45 -3.02
N THR A 18 -11.87 58.26 -3.85
CA THR A 18 -12.81 59.30 -4.23
C THR A 18 -14.21 59.03 -3.66
N GLY A 19 -15.11 60.03 -3.74
CA GLY A 19 -16.51 59.89 -3.32
C GLY A 19 -16.69 59.80 -1.80
N MET A 20 -15.70 60.19 -1.01
CA MET A 20 -15.84 60.25 0.45
C MET A 20 -16.65 61.46 0.86
N SER A 21 -17.52 61.26 1.84
CA SER A 21 -18.27 62.34 2.50
C SER A 21 -18.12 62.24 4.01
N LEU A 22 -18.08 63.36 4.67
CA LEU A 22 -18.14 63.44 6.12
C LEU A 22 -19.61 63.34 6.57
N ALA A 23 -19.84 62.62 7.67
CA ALA A 23 -21.13 62.57 8.34
C ALA A 23 -21.02 63.23 9.71
N ASP A 24 -22.12 63.78 10.18
CA ASP A 24 -22.20 64.36 11.51
C ASP A 24 -21.92 63.34 12.58
N GLY A 25 -21.07 63.71 13.56
CA GLY A 25 -20.79 63.02 14.79
C GLY A 25 -21.04 63.93 15.98
N PHE A 26 -20.05 64.18 16.83
CA PHE A 26 -20.12 65.24 17.87
C PHE A 26 -19.94 66.61 17.30
N GLY A 27 -19.53 66.78 16.04
CA GLY A 27 -19.45 68.01 15.29
C GLY A 27 -20.22 67.98 13.97
N ALA A 28 -20.71 69.09 13.50
CA ALA A 28 -21.37 69.16 12.20
C ALA A 28 -20.36 68.94 11.10
N ALA A 29 -20.60 68.00 10.18
CA ALA A 29 -19.74 67.68 9.04
C ALA A 29 -19.52 68.93 8.10
N SER A 30 -20.47 69.80 8.04
CA SER A 30 -20.40 71.09 7.28
C SER A 30 -19.27 72.05 7.70
N ASN A 31 -18.72 71.87 8.91
CA ASN A 31 -17.59 72.65 9.40
C ASN A 31 -16.22 72.14 8.97
N TYR A 32 -16.20 71.01 8.26
CA TYR A 32 -14.97 70.36 7.84
C TYR A 32 -14.98 70.04 6.35
N SER A 33 -13.80 69.99 5.78
CA SER A 33 -13.60 69.55 4.41
C SER A 33 -12.51 68.53 4.34
N ILE A 34 -12.63 67.52 3.43
CA ILE A 34 -11.58 66.61 3.10
C ILE A 34 -10.63 67.26 2.13
N ASN A 35 -9.47 67.72 2.60
CA ASN A 35 -8.45 68.36 1.76
C ASN A 35 -7.30 67.40 1.48
N GLY A 36 -6.83 67.41 0.21
CA GLY A 36 -5.77 66.52 -0.26
C GLY A 36 -6.28 65.16 -0.74
N ASN A 37 -5.36 64.35 -1.23
CA ASN A 37 -5.63 62.96 -1.64
C ASN A 37 -5.72 62.10 -0.42
N VAL A 38 -6.79 61.33 -0.34
CA VAL A 38 -6.87 60.19 0.58
C VAL A 38 -6.44 58.96 -0.19
N GLU A 39 -5.49 58.22 0.33
CA GLU A 39 -4.92 57.06 -0.35
C GLU A 39 -5.21 55.79 0.45
N ALA A 40 -5.29 54.67 -0.25
CA ALA A 40 -5.42 53.35 0.32
C ALA A 40 -4.48 52.38 -0.41
N ASP A 41 -3.96 51.44 0.32
CA ASP A 41 -3.19 50.31 -0.22
C ASP A 41 -4.06 49.08 -0.31
N ILE A 42 -3.91 48.35 -1.40
CA ILE A 42 -4.45 46.99 -1.52
C ILE A 42 -3.28 46.04 -1.32
N THR A 43 -3.32 45.24 -0.25
CA THR A 43 -2.27 44.28 0.10
C THR A 43 -2.60 42.86 -0.38
N GLN A 44 -1.58 42.05 -0.57
CA GLN A 44 -1.75 40.67 -0.97
C GLN A 44 -2.60 39.87 0.06
N LYS A 45 -3.48 39.05 -0.47
CA LYS A 45 -4.26 38.12 0.32
C LYS A 45 -3.47 36.82 0.53
N VAL A 46 -3.38 36.38 1.79
CA VAL A 46 -2.75 35.07 2.13
C VAL A 46 -3.65 33.93 1.66
N VAL A 47 -3.07 32.92 1.04
CA VAL A 47 -3.75 31.69 0.60
C VAL A 47 -3.12 30.47 1.23
N ASN A 48 -3.94 29.43 1.42
CA ASN A 48 -3.52 28.11 1.88
C ASN A 48 -3.38 27.16 0.69
N LEU A 49 -2.59 26.12 0.88
CA LEU A 49 -2.50 25.00 -0.05
C LEU A 49 -2.88 23.71 0.66
N SER A 50 -3.66 22.90 -0.03
CA SER A 50 -3.96 21.52 0.42
C SER A 50 -3.86 20.57 -0.77
N GLY A 51 -3.49 19.31 -0.51
CA GLY A 51 -3.37 18.30 -1.57
C GLY A 51 -3.22 16.90 -1.03
N GLN A 52 -3.15 15.94 -1.94
CA GLN A 52 -2.97 14.54 -1.60
C GLN A 52 -2.02 13.86 -2.60
N ARG A 53 -1.19 12.93 -2.11
CA ARG A 53 -0.39 12.01 -2.93
C ARG A 53 -0.19 10.66 -2.26
N ALA A 54 0.12 9.64 -3.04
CA ALA A 54 0.62 8.39 -2.48
C ALA A 54 2.06 8.58 -1.95
N SER A 55 2.43 7.78 -0.96
CA SER A 55 3.81 7.71 -0.47
C SER A 55 4.72 7.13 -1.56
N ASP A 56 5.81 7.83 -1.86
CA ASP A 56 6.83 7.46 -2.84
C ASP A 56 8.25 7.44 -2.25
N GLY A 57 8.34 7.50 -0.90
CA GLY A 57 9.61 7.54 -0.18
C GLY A 57 10.28 8.92 -0.15
N THR A 58 9.77 9.89 -0.89
CA THR A 58 10.36 11.23 -0.97
C THR A 58 9.57 12.26 -0.15
N THR A 59 10.20 13.38 0.18
CA THR A 59 9.53 14.55 0.76
C THR A 59 9.11 15.56 -0.31
N SER A 60 9.38 15.32 -1.59
CA SER A 60 9.02 16.25 -2.68
C SER A 60 7.51 16.33 -2.88
N VAL A 61 6.99 17.54 -2.98
CA VAL A 61 5.56 17.81 -3.23
C VAL A 61 5.45 18.70 -4.46
N ALA A 62 4.94 18.15 -5.55
CA ALA A 62 4.71 18.93 -6.77
C ALA A 62 3.60 19.95 -6.54
N GLY A 63 3.80 21.19 -7.00
CA GLY A 63 2.76 22.24 -6.93
C GLY A 63 1.47 21.85 -7.65
N SER A 64 1.57 21.07 -8.72
CA SER A 64 0.43 20.64 -9.53
C SER A 64 -0.60 19.75 -8.81
N ILE A 65 -0.23 19.12 -7.69
CA ILE A 65 -1.16 18.32 -6.87
C ILE A 65 -1.82 19.13 -5.77
N LEU A 66 -1.41 20.41 -5.60
CA LEU A 66 -1.92 21.26 -4.55
C LEU A 66 -3.05 22.14 -5.09
N THR A 67 -4.13 22.19 -4.35
CA THR A 67 -5.24 23.11 -4.54
C THR A 67 -4.94 24.40 -3.81
N VAL A 68 -5.14 25.55 -4.47
CA VAL A 68 -4.99 26.87 -3.87
C VAL A 68 -6.33 27.32 -3.31
N GLU A 69 -6.38 27.56 -2.00
CA GLU A 69 -7.58 28.01 -1.29
C GLU A 69 -7.56 29.54 -1.19
N THR A 70 -8.14 30.21 -2.19
CA THR A 70 -8.17 31.67 -2.27
C THR A 70 -9.17 32.31 -1.30
N GLY A 71 -10.20 31.58 -0.88
CA GLY A 71 -11.31 32.11 -0.07
C GLY A 71 -12.12 33.18 -0.80
N THR A 72 -12.07 33.19 -2.14
CA THR A 72 -12.85 34.01 -3.07
C THR A 72 -13.44 33.14 -4.16
N SER A 73 -14.17 33.74 -5.12
CA SER A 73 -14.60 33.05 -6.33
C SER A 73 -13.50 32.91 -7.40
N GLU A 74 -12.34 33.55 -7.17
CA GLU A 74 -11.19 33.43 -8.06
C GLU A 74 -10.46 32.12 -7.87
N THR A 75 -9.90 31.59 -8.95
CA THR A 75 -9.08 30.40 -8.97
C THR A 75 -7.63 30.71 -9.28
N LEU A 76 -6.72 30.01 -8.63
CA LEU A 76 -5.29 29.99 -8.94
C LEU A 76 -4.84 28.55 -9.05
N THR A 77 -3.71 28.34 -9.70
CA THR A 77 -3.01 27.06 -9.67
C THR A 77 -1.63 27.23 -9.04
N ALA A 78 -1.04 26.12 -8.60
CA ALA A 78 0.30 26.11 -8.07
C ALA A 78 1.25 25.35 -9.02
N SER A 79 2.49 25.79 -9.12
CA SER A 79 3.55 25.19 -9.92
C SER A 79 4.85 25.08 -9.11
N GLY A 80 5.85 24.39 -9.68
CA GLY A 80 7.09 24.14 -8.96
C GLY A 80 6.98 22.97 -7.97
N SER A 81 7.80 22.96 -6.95
CA SER A 81 7.78 21.92 -5.92
C SER A 81 8.14 22.46 -4.54
N GLY A 82 7.56 21.86 -3.51
CA GLY A 82 7.87 22.10 -2.11
C GLY A 82 8.41 20.85 -1.42
N THR A 83 8.64 20.96 -0.12
CA THR A 83 9.15 19.87 0.70
C THR A 83 8.21 19.59 1.85
N ALA A 84 7.65 18.39 1.91
CA ALA A 84 6.88 17.90 3.05
C ALA A 84 7.80 17.68 4.27
N SER A 85 7.27 17.84 5.46
CA SER A 85 8.02 17.61 6.70
C SER A 85 8.36 16.13 6.95
N GLN A 86 7.71 15.21 6.24
CA GLN A 86 7.99 13.76 6.27
C GLN A 86 7.63 13.12 4.93
N SER A 87 8.20 11.93 4.67
CA SER A 87 7.88 11.11 3.48
C SER A 87 6.87 9.99 3.75
N THR A 88 6.64 9.67 5.04
CA THR A 88 5.75 8.59 5.48
C THR A 88 4.27 9.00 5.43
N PRO A 89 3.34 8.03 5.32
CA PRO A 89 1.91 8.30 5.35
C PRO A 89 1.46 9.13 6.56
N GLY A 90 0.53 10.03 6.34
CA GLY A 90 -0.05 10.90 7.36
C GLY A 90 -0.97 11.95 6.76
N VAL A 91 -1.76 12.59 7.59
CA VAL A 91 -2.74 13.64 7.23
C VAL A 91 -2.24 15.00 7.70
N GLY A 92 -2.47 16.05 6.91
CA GLY A 92 -2.12 17.41 7.28
C GLY A 92 -0.62 17.65 7.43
N ILE A 93 0.22 16.92 6.69
CA ILE A 93 1.67 17.05 6.74
C ILE A 93 2.07 18.42 6.19
N SER A 94 2.82 19.20 6.97
CA SER A 94 3.24 20.53 6.59
C SER A 94 4.14 20.51 5.36
N VAL A 95 3.94 21.48 4.45
CA VAL A 95 4.73 21.66 3.22
C VAL A 95 5.49 22.96 3.31
N ASN A 96 6.82 22.88 3.19
CA ASN A 96 7.66 24.06 2.96
C ASN A 96 7.54 24.46 1.48
N THR A 97 7.02 25.67 1.23
CA THR A 97 6.77 26.20 -0.12
C THR A 97 7.92 27.02 -0.69
N THR A 98 8.99 27.26 0.10
CA THR A 98 10.10 28.14 -0.30
C THR A 98 11.32 27.39 -0.86
N SER A 99 11.42 26.08 -0.61
CA SER A 99 12.56 25.26 -1.07
C SER A 99 12.09 23.89 -1.57
N PRO A 100 12.27 23.54 -2.85
CA PRO A 100 12.85 24.34 -3.96
C PRO A 100 12.01 25.55 -4.42
N GLY A 101 10.72 25.55 -4.18
CA GLY A 101 9.83 26.70 -4.38
C GLY A 101 8.52 26.34 -5.09
N ILE A 102 7.40 26.69 -4.45
CA ILE A 102 6.06 26.66 -5.04
C ILE A 102 5.71 28.09 -5.44
N ASN A 103 5.20 28.24 -6.65
CA ASN A 103 4.76 29.52 -7.20
C ASN A 103 3.26 29.47 -7.51
N LEU A 104 2.56 30.56 -7.22
CA LEU A 104 1.19 30.75 -7.68
C LEU A 104 1.17 31.13 -9.17
N VAL A 105 0.19 30.59 -9.88
CA VAL A 105 -0.02 30.80 -11.31
C VAL A 105 -1.45 31.32 -11.53
N ASN A 106 -1.61 32.28 -12.43
CA ASN A 106 -2.91 32.84 -12.76
C ASN A 106 -3.91 31.77 -13.20
N GLY A 107 -5.11 31.87 -12.67
CA GLY A 107 -6.31 31.21 -13.14
C GLY A 107 -7.33 32.26 -13.57
N THR A 108 -8.50 32.33 -12.92
CA THR A 108 -9.41 33.48 -13.07
C THR A 108 -8.96 34.65 -12.24
N GLY A 109 -8.16 34.42 -11.19
CA GLY A 109 -7.52 35.44 -10.38
C GLY A 109 -6.09 35.74 -10.85
N THR A 110 -5.57 36.89 -10.44
CA THR A 110 -4.21 37.33 -10.72
C THR A 110 -3.29 36.95 -9.56
N ALA A 111 -2.30 36.09 -9.81
CA ALA A 111 -1.44 35.50 -8.78
C ALA A 111 -0.68 36.55 -7.93
N SER A 112 -0.33 37.72 -8.51
CA SER A 112 0.34 38.81 -7.79
C SER A 112 -0.51 39.41 -6.67
N ASN A 113 -1.82 39.19 -6.67
CA ASN A 113 -2.74 39.67 -5.62
C ASN A 113 -2.74 38.75 -4.39
N TYR A 114 -2.00 37.62 -4.45
CA TYR A 114 -1.97 36.62 -3.43
C TYR A 114 -0.55 36.30 -2.99
N THR A 115 -0.43 35.76 -1.77
CA THR A 115 0.85 35.33 -1.22
C THR A 115 0.70 33.99 -0.47
N LEU A 116 1.74 33.15 -0.57
CA LEU A 116 1.86 31.92 0.26
C LEU A 116 2.42 32.25 1.64
N THR A 117 3.13 33.37 1.82
CA THR A 117 3.75 33.77 3.08
C THR A 117 2.69 33.98 4.15
N GLY A 118 2.81 33.24 5.26
CA GLY A 118 1.86 33.28 6.38
C GLY A 118 0.65 32.34 6.22
N GLY A 119 0.53 31.63 5.10
CA GLY A 119 -0.50 30.60 4.90
C GLY A 119 -0.15 29.27 5.53
N THR A 120 -1.16 28.40 5.66
CA THR A 120 -1.00 27.01 6.04
C THR A 120 -0.97 26.15 4.77
N HIS A 121 0.08 25.34 4.63
CA HIS A 121 0.29 24.49 3.46
C HIS A 121 0.45 23.07 3.89
N THR A 122 -0.42 22.17 3.42
CA THR A 122 -0.45 20.77 3.84
C THR A 122 -0.61 19.82 2.67
N VAL A 123 -0.13 18.60 2.86
CA VAL A 123 -0.37 17.46 1.98
C VAL A 123 -0.74 16.23 2.81
N ASP A 124 -1.72 15.48 2.35
CA ASP A 124 -2.00 14.15 2.87
C ASP A 124 -1.16 13.15 2.08
N ILE A 125 -0.34 12.36 2.77
CA ILE A 125 0.42 11.27 2.17
C ILE A 125 -0.30 9.97 2.52
N THR A 126 -0.87 9.30 1.52
CA THR A 126 -1.56 8.02 1.69
C THR A 126 -0.59 6.85 1.58
N ALA A 127 -0.85 5.75 2.29
CA ALA A 127 -0.10 4.52 2.09
C ALA A 127 -0.27 4.02 0.65
N THR A 128 0.79 3.43 0.09
CA THR A 128 0.75 2.80 -1.23
C THR A 128 -0.11 1.53 -1.20
N SER A 129 -0.56 1.07 -2.35
CA SER A 129 -1.28 -0.21 -2.52
C SER A 129 -0.33 -1.43 -2.44
N ALA A 130 0.78 -1.30 -1.74
CA ALA A 130 1.76 -2.35 -1.61
C ALA A 130 1.19 -3.55 -0.84
N TYR A 131 1.60 -4.73 -1.24
CA TYR A 131 1.28 -5.97 -0.56
C TYR A 131 2.53 -6.82 -0.34
N ILE A 132 2.48 -7.72 0.64
CA ILE A 132 3.56 -8.64 0.94
C ILE A 132 3.06 -10.05 0.69
N THR A 133 3.83 -10.81 -0.09
CA THR A 133 3.52 -12.21 -0.41
C THR A 133 4.75 -13.07 -0.26
N GLY A 134 4.53 -14.38 -0.18
CA GLY A 134 5.57 -15.39 -0.11
C GLY A 134 5.01 -16.78 -0.34
N THR A 135 5.90 -17.76 -0.49
CA THR A 135 5.49 -19.16 -0.68
C THR A 135 6.33 -20.07 0.21
N LYS A 136 5.68 -21.00 0.89
CA LYS A 136 6.33 -22.10 1.59
C LYS A 136 5.65 -23.43 1.25
N THR A 137 6.39 -24.51 1.38
CA THR A 137 5.81 -25.85 1.36
C THR A 137 5.29 -26.21 2.75
N TYR A 138 4.19 -26.96 2.82
CA TYR A 138 3.62 -27.44 4.08
C TYR A 138 4.68 -28.11 4.96
N ASP A 139 4.73 -27.69 6.21
CA ASP A 139 5.67 -28.14 7.23
C ASP A 139 5.01 -28.31 8.61
N ALA A 140 3.66 -28.34 8.66
CA ALA A 140 2.82 -28.38 9.85
C ALA A 140 3.05 -27.19 10.83
N SER A 141 3.71 -26.10 10.38
CA SER A 141 4.02 -24.95 11.20
C SER A 141 3.35 -23.70 10.67
N THR A 142 2.85 -22.86 11.56
CA THR A 142 2.38 -21.50 11.23
C THR A 142 3.51 -20.47 11.14
N ALA A 143 4.74 -20.82 11.54
CA ALA A 143 5.88 -19.90 11.50
C ALA A 143 6.23 -19.49 10.06
N ILE A 144 6.43 -18.18 9.88
CA ILE A 144 6.79 -17.58 8.60
C ILE A 144 8.10 -16.79 8.79
N SER A 145 9.12 -17.18 8.04
CA SER A 145 10.38 -16.45 7.99
C SER A 145 10.28 -15.32 6.96
N ALA A 146 10.86 -14.16 7.27
CA ALA A 146 10.98 -13.06 6.32
C ALA A 146 11.72 -13.45 5.03
N ALA A 147 12.58 -14.47 5.06
CA ALA A 147 13.34 -14.93 3.90
C ALA A 147 12.49 -15.38 2.70
N ILE A 148 11.22 -15.74 2.93
CA ILE A 148 10.30 -16.13 1.86
C ILE A 148 9.36 -14.99 1.45
N LEU A 149 9.41 -13.84 2.13
CA LEU A 149 8.50 -12.73 1.91
C LEU A 149 9.10 -11.70 0.97
N THR A 150 8.26 -11.15 0.09
CA THR A 150 8.60 -10.07 -0.83
C THR A 150 7.51 -9.01 -0.76
N LEU A 151 7.91 -7.74 -0.62
CA LEU A 151 7.02 -6.60 -0.81
C LEU A 151 6.90 -6.31 -2.30
N ILE A 152 5.69 -6.13 -2.77
CA ILE A 152 5.35 -5.75 -4.13
C ILE A 152 4.55 -4.46 -4.08
N ASP A 153 5.05 -3.43 -4.74
CA ASP A 153 4.34 -2.17 -4.94
C ASP A 153 4.12 -1.94 -6.44
N PRO A 154 2.88 -2.06 -6.93
CA PRO A 154 2.56 -1.80 -8.33
C PRO A 154 2.85 -0.36 -8.77
N SER A 155 2.82 0.59 -7.83
CA SER A 155 3.07 2.02 -8.11
C SER A 155 4.58 2.34 -8.15
N ASN A 156 5.40 1.55 -7.44
CA ASN A 156 6.86 1.70 -7.39
C ASN A 156 7.56 0.33 -7.52
N PRO A 157 7.63 -0.27 -8.73
CA PRO A 157 8.22 -1.59 -8.93
C PRO A 157 9.71 -1.69 -8.59
N SER A 158 10.39 -0.55 -8.45
CA SER A 158 11.82 -0.46 -8.10
C SER A 158 12.07 -0.16 -6.62
N ALA A 159 11.03 -0.23 -5.77
CA ALA A 159 11.15 0.03 -4.34
C ALA A 159 12.23 -0.86 -3.70
N SER A 160 13.19 -0.22 -3.05
CA SER A 160 14.28 -0.91 -2.32
C SER A 160 13.84 -1.16 -0.88
N VAL A 161 13.10 -2.26 -0.70
CA VAL A 161 12.60 -2.70 0.61
C VAL A 161 13.03 -4.14 0.87
N THR A 162 13.57 -4.39 2.05
CA THR A 162 13.87 -5.73 2.56
C THR A 162 12.99 -6.04 3.77
N ILE A 163 12.69 -7.31 3.97
CA ILE A 163 11.92 -7.77 5.12
C ILE A 163 12.83 -8.61 6.02
N SER A 164 12.76 -8.39 7.32
CA SER A 164 13.52 -9.14 8.33
C SER A 164 12.59 -9.69 9.41
N GLY A 165 13.10 -10.64 10.21
CA GLY A 165 12.35 -11.21 11.32
C GLY A 165 11.47 -12.39 10.95
N SER A 166 10.41 -12.61 11.72
CA SER A 166 9.46 -13.71 11.55
C SER A 166 8.07 -13.33 12.04
N GLY A 167 7.05 -13.92 11.41
CA GLY A 167 5.65 -13.79 11.79
C GLY A 167 4.97 -15.15 11.89
N THR A 168 3.65 -15.14 12.07
CA THR A 168 2.83 -16.34 12.21
C THR A 168 1.64 -16.29 11.28
N ALA A 169 1.48 -17.27 10.40
CA ALA A 169 0.32 -17.42 9.54
C ALA A 169 -0.93 -17.81 10.35
N SER A 170 -2.11 -17.46 9.86
CA SER A 170 -3.39 -17.80 10.48
C SER A 170 -3.71 -19.30 10.45
N SER A 171 -3.08 -20.05 9.56
CA SER A 171 -3.16 -21.52 9.47
C SER A 171 -1.81 -22.11 9.05
N ALA A 172 -1.56 -23.36 9.42
CA ALA A 172 -0.47 -24.16 8.89
C ALA A 172 -0.86 -24.91 7.61
N ASP A 173 -2.16 -25.04 7.32
CA ASP A 173 -2.69 -25.82 6.22
C ASP A 173 -2.45 -25.16 4.87
N VAL A 174 -2.43 -25.98 3.83
CA VAL A 174 -2.32 -25.56 2.43
C VAL A 174 -3.40 -24.53 2.08
N GLY A 175 -2.99 -23.45 1.42
CA GLY A 175 -3.87 -22.37 0.98
C GLY A 175 -3.13 -21.34 0.15
N ASN A 176 -3.84 -20.71 -0.80
CA ASN A 176 -3.23 -19.75 -1.72
C ASN A 176 -3.06 -18.34 -1.14
N SER A 177 -3.74 -18.04 -0.04
CA SER A 177 -3.72 -16.70 0.58
C SER A 177 -3.96 -16.83 2.08
N VAL A 178 -2.99 -17.42 2.77
CA VAL A 178 -3.05 -17.59 4.21
C VAL A 178 -2.54 -16.30 4.85
N ALA A 179 -3.42 -15.60 5.57
CA ALA A 179 -3.11 -14.29 6.11
C ALA A 179 -2.10 -14.34 7.26
N ILE A 180 -1.23 -13.32 7.32
CA ILE A 180 -0.50 -12.94 8.53
C ILE A 180 -1.18 -11.66 9.03
N THR A 181 -2.01 -11.79 10.06
CA THR A 181 -2.77 -10.65 10.60
C THR A 181 -1.86 -9.71 11.41
N ASN A 182 -2.31 -8.49 11.65
CA ASN A 182 -1.53 -7.53 12.44
C ASN A 182 -1.12 -8.07 13.82
N ALA A 183 -1.98 -8.86 14.47
CA ALA A 183 -1.65 -9.50 15.75
C ALA A 183 -0.54 -10.55 15.65
N ASN A 184 -0.27 -11.05 14.45
CA ASN A 184 0.62 -12.17 14.16
C ASN A 184 1.88 -11.76 13.36
N ILE A 185 2.11 -10.47 13.13
CA ILE A 185 3.31 -10.01 12.42
C ILE A 185 4.60 -10.31 13.19
N GLY A 186 4.52 -10.52 14.52
CA GLY A 186 5.66 -10.91 15.35
C GLY A 186 6.80 -9.90 15.31
N SER A 187 7.97 -10.33 14.84
CA SER A 187 9.15 -9.50 14.67
C SER A 187 9.39 -9.05 13.21
N LEU A 188 8.42 -9.25 12.31
CA LEU A 188 8.56 -8.78 10.94
C LEU A 188 8.74 -7.27 10.90
N ALA A 189 9.76 -6.82 10.20
CA ALA A 189 10.09 -5.41 10.05
C ALA A 189 10.58 -5.11 8.63
N LEU A 190 10.27 -3.90 8.15
CA LEU A 190 10.73 -3.39 6.87
C LEU A 190 12.03 -2.61 7.06
N ALA A 191 12.95 -2.75 6.12
CA ALA A 191 14.22 -2.03 6.06
C ALA A 191 14.57 -1.73 4.60
N GLY A 192 15.55 -0.84 4.37
CA GLY A 192 15.95 -0.40 3.03
C GLY A 192 15.66 1.07 2.79
N ALA A 193 16.10 1.59 1.65
CA ALA A 193 16.02 3.02 1.34
C ALA A 193 14.58 3.54 1.32
N ASP A 194 13.63 2.72 0.84
CA ASP A 194 12.23 3.11 0.68
C ASP A 194 11.32 2.56 1.78
N ALA A 195 11.88 1.90 2.81
CA ALA A 195 11.09 1.27 3.87
C ALA A 195 10.17 2.24 4.61
N GLY A 196 10.58 3.51 4.76
CA GLY A 196 9.77 4.55 5.40
C GLY A 196 8.48 4.91 4.68
N SER A 197 8.33 4.50 3.41
CA SER A 197 7.10 4.71 2.63
C SER A 197 6.03 3.65 2.89
N TYR A 198 6.34 2.62 3.64
CA TYR A 198 5.47 1.47 3.88
C TYR A 198 5.27 1.23 5.38
N ASP A 199 4.07 0.82 5.75
CA ASP A 199 3.77 0.38 7.11
C ASP A 199 3.24 -1.06 7.08
N ILE A 200 4.02 -1.98 7.65
CA ILE A 200 3.68 -3.40 7.69
C ILE A 200 2.38 -3.68 8.47
N ASN A 201 2.08 -2.85 9.49
CA ASN A 201 0.84 -2.99 10.26
C ASN A 201 -0.36 -2.64 9.37
N THR A 202 -0.28 -1.55 8.63
CA THR A 202 -1.32 -1.14 7.67
C THR A 202 -1.51 -2.18 6.57
N ILE A 203 -0.42 -2.75 6.02
CA ILE A 203 -0.46 -3.83 5.03
C ILE A 203 -1.18 -5.05 5.62
N ALA A 204 -0.85 -5.45 6.84
CA ALA A 204 -1.46 -6.60 7.52
C ALA A 204 -2.95 -6.37 7.88
N ILE A 205 -3.31 -5.18 8.38
CA ILE A 205 -4.70 -4.82 8.72
C ILE A 205 -5.59 -4.84 7.49
N ASN A 206 -5.08 -4.40 6.34
CA ASN A 206 -5.81 -4.41 5.06
C ASN A 206 -5.87 -5.80 4.39
N GLY A 207 -5.33 -6.85 5.02
CA GLY A 207 -5.31 -8.19 4.45
C GLY A 207 -4.36 -8.37 3.27
N LEU A 208 -3.37 -7.49 3.14
CA LEU A 208 -2.40 -7.46 2.04
C LEU A 208 -1.06 -8.16 2.40
N LEU A 209 -0.98 -8.79 3.57
CA LEU A 209 0.14 -9.61 4.01
C LEU A 209 -0.30 -11.08 4.03
N ASN A 210 0.10 -11.84 3.02
CA ASN A 210 -0.33 -13.22 2.79
C ASN A 210 0.82 -14.13 2.36
N VAL A 211 0.67 -15.41 2.65
CA VAL A 211 1.55 -16.46 2.13
C VAL A 211 0.76 -17.54 1.43
N SER A 212 1.34 -18.13 0.40
CA SER A 212 0.86 -19.36 -0.21
C SER A 212 1.55 -20.55 0.45
N ILE A 213 0.77 -21.48 1.01
CA ILE A 213 1.28 -22.74 1.55
C ILE A 213 0.95 -23.83 0.53
N THR A 214 1.98 -24.43 -0.08
CA THR A 214 1.82 -25.44 -1.12
C THR A 214 1.89 -26.85 -0.55
N PRO A 215 1.22 -27.84 -1.16
CA PRO A 215 1.24 -29.21 -0.68
C PRO A 215 2.66 -29.82 -0.68
N LYS A 216 2.95 -30.60 0.34
CA LYS A 216 4.19 -31.37 0.44
C LYS A 216 4.08 -32.67 -0.33
N THR A 217 5.09 -33.01 -1.12
CA THR A 217 5.14 -34.27 -1.86
C THR A 217 5.37 -35.46 -0.90
N VAL A 218 4.61 -36.54 -1.10
CA VAL A 218 4.79 -37.83 -0.42
C VAL A 218 5.12 -38.91 -1.43
N ASN A 219 5.83 -39.94 -0.95
CA ASN A 219 6.16 -41.12 -1.72
C ASN A 219 5.27 -42.29 -1.31
N LEU A 220 4.94 -43.16 -2.25
CA LEU A 220 4.21 -44.38 -2.02
C LEU A 220 5.12 -45.59 -2.21
N SER A 221 4.85 -46.64 -1.49
CA SER A 221 5.39 -47.97 -1.73
C SER A 221 4.36 -49.07 -1.43
N GLY A 222 4.54 -50.20 -2.04
CA GLY A 222 3.64 -51.31 -1.80
C GLY A 222 4.12 -52.61 -2.41
N THR A 223 3.37 -53.69 -2.14
CA THR A 223 3.60 -55.02 -2.74
C THR A 223 2.26 -55.66 -3.03
N ARG A 224 2.15 -56.34 -4.16
CA ARG A 224 0.98 -57.11 -4.52
C ARG A 224 1.37 -58.44 -5.18
N LEU A 225 0.45 -59.37 -5.15
CA LEU A 225 0.62 -60.62 -5.88
C LEU A 225 0.43 -60.37 -7.40
N TYR A 226 1.14 -61.15 -8.20
CA TYR A 226 0.98 -61.10 -9.65
C TYR A 226 -0.43 -61.50 -10.07
N ASP A 227 -1.09 -60.64 -10.85
CA ASP A 227 -2.44 -60.84 -11.37
C ASP A 227 -2.56 -60.54 -12.87
N GLY A 228 -1.43 -60.29 -13.53
CA GLY A 228 -1.36 -59.99 -14.98
C GLY A 228 -1.80 -58.57 -15.34
N THR A 229 -2.17 -57.70 -14.37
CA THR A 229 -2.60 -56.32 -14.63
C THR A 229 -1.51 -55.32 -14.28
N VAL A 230 -1.76 -54.05 -14.67
CA VAL A 230 -0.91 -52.87 -14.28
C VAL A 230 -1.55 -52.08 -13.14
N ASN A 231 -2.64 -52.56 -12.54
CA ASN A 231 -3.35 -51.81 -11.50
C ASN A 231 -2.60 -51.87 -10.18
N ALA A 232 -2.36 -50.74 -9.55
CA ALA A 232 -1.88 -50.62 -8.17
C ALA A 232 -3.04 -50.14 -7.29
N ALA A 233 -3.69 -51.08 -6.62
CA ALA A 233 -4.82 -50.82 -5.75
C ALA A 233 -4.34 -50.13 -4.46
N ASN A 234 -5.15 -49.20 -3.92
CA ASN A 234 -4.84 -48.51 -2.67
C ASN A 234 -4.59 -49.48 -1.49
N THR A 235 -5.21 -50.68 -1.50
CA THR A 235 -5.02 -51.71 -0.48
C THR A 235 -3.61 -52.28 -0.46
N ASP A 236 -2.89 -52.21 -1.55
CA ASP A 236 -1.52 -52.71 -1.72
C ASP A 236 -0.47 -51.62 -1.47
N LEU A 237 -0.93 -50.36 -1.27
CA LEU A 237 -0.09 -49.17 -1.18
C LEU A 237 -0.09 -48.56 0.23
N SER A 238 1.03 -47.97 0.59
CA SER A 238 1.19 -47.16 1.79
C SER A 238 2.03 -45.91 1.49
N VAL A 239 1.85 -44.86 2.26
CA VAL A 239 2.75 -43.70 2.22
C VAL A 239 4.04 -44.08 2.91
N SER A 240 5.12 -44.14 2.15
CA SER A 240 6.44 -44.62 2.63
C SER A 240 7.31 -43.51 3.22
N SER A 241 7.12 -42.29 2.76
CA SER A 241 7.87 -41.12 3.25
C SER A 241 7.25 -39.81 2.79
N GLY A 242 7.72 -38.68 3.37
CA GLY A 242 7.33 -37.33 3.00
C GLY A 242 6.30 -36.69 3.93
N THR A 243 5.68 -37.44 4.84
CA THR A 243 4.82 -36.89 5.91
C THR A 243 5.64 -36.11 6.93
N ILE A 244 4.98 -35.23 7.69
CA ILE A 244 5.61 -34.46 8.77
C ILE A 244 5.44 -35.23 10.09
N GLY A 245 6.54 -35.40 10.80
CA GLY A 245 6.52 -36.03 12.12
C GLY A 245 5.86 -37.42 12.08
N SER A 246 4.82 -37.61 12.89
CA SER A 246 4.05 -38.87 12.99
C SER A 246 2.73 -38.83 12.22
N GLU A 247 2.49 -37.82 11.37
CA GLU A 247 1.28 -37.73 10.56
C GLU A 247 1.15 -38.96 9.64
N THR A 248 -0.05 -39.48 9.52
CA THR A 248 -0.38 -40.53 8.57
C THR A 248 -1.43 -40.05 7.59
N LEU A 249 -1.48 -40.72 6.44
CA LEU A 249 -2.48 -40.44 5.40
C LEU A 249 -3.15 -41.74 4.98
N THR A 250 -4.39 -41.60 4.50
CA THR A 250 -5.08 -42.73 3.84
C THR A 250 -4.94 -42.57 2.33
N ILE A 251 -5.00 -43.66 1.62
CA ILE A 251 -4.95 -43.73 0.15
C ILE A 251 -6.27 -44.33 -0.33
N SER A 252 -6.82 -43.78 -1.40
CA SER A 252 -7.99 -44.33 -2.09
C SER A 252 -7.77 -44.32 -3.61
N GLY A 253 -8.52 -45.17 -4.31
CA GLY A 253 -8.42 -45.29 -5.76
C GLY A 253 -7.41 -46.31 -6.25
N THR A 254 -6.96 -46.18 -7.50
CA THR A 254 -6.03 -47.13 -8.15
C THR A 254 -5.07 -46.34 -9.03
N GLY A 255 -3.78 -46.62 -8.85
CA GLY A 255 -2.71 -46.11 -9.72
C GLY A 255 -2.38 -47.09 -10.83
N THR A 256 -1.51 -46.72 -11.74
CA THR A 256 -1.04 -47.56 -12.85
C THR A 256 0.45 -47.81 -12.75
N LEU A 257 0.85 -49.05 -12.78
CA LEU A 257 2.26 -49.48 -12.82
C LEU A 257 2.82 -49.35 -14.24
N ASN A 258 4.10 -49.12 -14.34
CA ASN A 258 4.81 -49.07 -15.62
C ASN A 258 4.87 -50.44 -16.33
N SER A 259 4.59 -51.55 -15.65
CA SER A 259 4.50 -52.90 -16.20
C SER A 259 3.73 -53.85 -15.28
N GLY A 260 2.98 -54.78 -15.84
CA GLY A 260 2.28 -55.84 -15.11
C GLY A 260 3.16 -57.07 -14.79
N GLY A 261 4.42 -57.14 -15.24
CA GLY A 261 5.31 -58.28 -14.95
C GLY A 261 5.85 -58.32 -13.52
N VAL A 262 6.36 -59.49 -13.11
CA VAL A 262 7.01 -59.67 -11.79
C VAL A 262 8.29 -58.82 -11.69
N GLY A 263 8.60 -58.28 -10.52
CA GLY A 263 9.78 -57.48 -10.18
C GLY A 263 9.42 -56.10 -9.62
N THR A 264 10.42 -55.31 -9.26
CA THR A 264 10.21 -53.92 -8.82
C THR A 264 9.63 -53.07 -9.95
N ARG A 265 8.52 -52.38 -9.67
CA ARG A 265 7.79 -51.55 -10.61
C ARG A 265 7.60 -50.15 -10.03
N THR A 266 7.48 -49.18 -10.89
CA THR A 266 7.10 -47.80 -10.50
C THR A 266 5.62 -47.57 -10.80
N ILE A 267 4.95 -46.80 -9.97
CA ILE A 267 3.62 -46.27 -10.28
C ILE A 267 3.83 -45.13 -11.26
N SER A 268 3.55 -45.37 -12.54
CA SER A 268 3.77 -44.39 -13.62
C SER A 268 2.65 -43.36 -13.74
N ASP A 269 1.47 -43.67 -13.18
CA ASP A 269 0.33 -42.76 -13.13
C ASP A 269 -0.37 -42.85 -11.78
N THR A 270 -0.41 -41.74 -11.08
CA THR A 270 -1.06 -41.55 -9.78
C THR A 270 -2.38 -40.80 -9.88
N SER A 271 -2.84 -40.40 -11.07
CA SER A 271 -4.05 -39.57 -11.28
C SER A 271 -5.35 -40.24 -10.77
N GLY A 272 -5.36 -41.57 -10.73
CA GLY A 272 -6.47 -42.36 -10.15
C GLY A 272 -6.36 -42.59 -8.63
N LEU A 273 -5.31 -42.07 -7.98
CA LEU A 273 -5.12 -42.15 -6.54
C LEU A 273 -5.44 -40.80 -5.88
N SER A 274 -5.98 -40.86 -4.67
CA SER A 274 -6.25 -39.69 -3.83
C SER A 274 -5.73 -39.91 -2.41
N LEU A 275 -5.18 -38.83 -1.83
CA LEU A 275 -4.79 -38.84 -0.41
C LEU A 275 -5.96 -38.35 0.44
N GLY A 276 -6.25 -39.08 1.50
CA GLY A 276 -7.25 -38.72 2.50
C GLY A 276 -6.62 -38.45 3.86
N ASN A 277 -7.41 -37.91 4.77
CA ASN A 277 -6.99 -37.68 6.14
C ASN A 277 -6.68 -38.99 6.84
N GLY A 278 -5.60 -38.99 7.61
CA GLY A 278 -5.20 -40.11 8.45
C GLY A 278 -5.24 -39.74 9.93
N SER A 279 -4.31 -40.23 10.70
CA SER A 279 -4.19 -39.97 12.14
C SER A 279 -3.05 -38.98 12.43
N ASN A 280 -2.96 -38.57 13.70
CA ASN A 280 -1.92 -37.66 14.22
C ASN A 280 -1.85 -36.30 13.48
N GLY A 281 -3.00 -35.79 13.02
CA GLY A 281 -3.06 -34.50 12.34
C GLY A 281 -2.82 -34.55 10.83
N GLY A 282 -2.64 -35.75 10.24
CA GLY A 282 -2.45 -35.87 8.79
C GLY A 282 -3.71 -35.47 8.01
N VAL A 283 -3.62 -34.40 7.27
CA VAL A 283 -4.69 -33.86 6.38
C VAL A 283 -4.28 -34.08 4.93
N GLY A 284 -5.05 -34.90 4.18
CA GLY A 284 -4.71 -35.27 2.79
C GLY A 284 -4.47 -34.08 1.88
N ALA A 285 -5.22 -32.98 2.05
CA ALA A 285 -5.08 -31.75 1.26
C ALA A 285 -3.71 -31.03 1.45
N ASN A 286 -3.00 -31.32 2.53
CA ASN A 286 -1.68 -30.75 2.80
C ASN A 286 -0.55 -31.49 2.06
N TYR A 287 -0.91 -32.56 1.34
CA TYR A 287 0.04 -33.42 0.64
C TYR A 287 -0.36 -33.65 -0.81
N LYS A 288 0.62 -34.01 -1.63
CA LYS A 288 0.42 -34.38 -3.03
C LYS A 288 1.27 -35.57 -3.43
N LEU A 289 0.82 -36.29 -4.44
CA LEU A 289 1.55 -37.41 -5.05
C LEU A 289 2.47 -36.93 -6.18
N GLU A 290 2.09 -35.85 -6.86
CA GLU A 290 2.86 -35.30 -7.98
C GLU A 290 4.31 -35.01 -7.58
N GLY A 291 5.26 -35.47 -8.41
CA GLY A 291 6.70 -35.29 -8.19
C GLY A 291 7.29 -36.24 -7.13
N GLY A 292 6.50 -37.18 -6.61
CA GLY A 292 6.97 -38.21 -5.69
C GLY A 292 7.61 -39.41 -6.43
N ALA A 293 8.41 -40.19 -5.68
CA ALA A 293 8.86 -41.52 -6.12
C ALA A 293 7.90 -42.58 -5.59
N HIS A 294 7.31 -43.35 -6.50
CA HIS A 294 6.30 -44.34 -6.16
C HIS A 294 6.67 -45.70 -6.69
N SER A 295 6.71 -46.75 -5.81
CA SER A 295 7.14 -48.11 -6.15
C SER A 295 6.31 -49.16 -5.45
#